data_f95209130988fa0a79ec7ba717ee95a6
#
_entry.id   f95209130988fa0a79ec7ba717ee95a6
#
_cell.length_a   1.000
_cell.length_b   1.000
_cell.length_c   1.000
_cell.angle_alpha   90.00
_cell.angle_beta   90.00
_cell.angle_gamma   90.00
#
_symmetry.space_group_name_H-M   'P 1'
#
loop_
_entity.id
_entity.type
_entity.pdbx_description
1 polymer ?
#
loop_
_entity_poly.entity_id
_entity_poly.type
_entity_poly.pdbx_seq_one_letter_code
_entity_poly.pdbx_strand_id
1 'polypeptide(L)'
;MQISFYSFLFSIAISSIFIVLLYFFRKKIAFCNHYGLYTILGLYAVTFVRMALPFEFGFTNTISDHSFYPVVIDALTPDKKNFFVPEFTWLNLIFTIWIAVSVILIIRAIYKYHKAIKILKKTVIEPKPELQAQLDAVAKQCKIKSMVKLRISDSISSPVTYGFIKPVVLFSNQTFTNEEFNFIATHECCHIKNKDIWIKLLTEIYCGIFWWNPLVYLLKKDLSFCLELRC
;
A
#
# COMPACT_ATOMS: atom_id res chain seq x y z
N MET A 1 11.14 -0.51 -26.53
CA MET A 1 10.24 -0.38 -25.39
C MET A 1 9.65 1.02 -25.47
N GLN A 2 8.41 1.15 -25.91
CA GLN A 2 7.74 2.44 -26.06
C GLN A 2 6.66 2.54 -24.98
N ILE A 3 6.63 3.65 -24.27
CA ILE A 3 5.56 3.98 -23.33
C ILE A 3 4.67 4.96 -24.08
N SER A 4 3.48 4.52 -24.48
CA SER A 4 2.47 5.38 -25.09
C SER A 4 1.38 5.72 -24.06
N PHE A 5 0.68 6.82 -24.28
CA PHE A 5 -0.48 7.18 -23.45
C PHE A 5 -1.56 6.09 -23.51
N TYR A 6 -1.69 5.43 -24.65
CA TYR A 6 -2.59 4.30 -24.82
C TYR A 6 -2.20 3.09 -23.95
N SER A 7 -0.91 2.74 -23.92
CA SER A 7 -0.42 1.64 -23.07
C SER A 7 -0.68 1.90 -21.59
N PHE A 8 -0.59 3.16 -21.17
CA PHE A 8 -0.90 3.56 -19.82
C PHE A 8 -2.39 3.38 -19.48
N LEU A 9 -3.30 3.88 -20.33
CA LEU A 9 -4.74 3.72 -20.12
C LEU A 9 -5.17 2.23 -20.14
N PHE A 10 -4.63 1.46 -21.07
CA PHE A 10 -4.91 0.05 -21.20
C PHE A 10 -4.40 -0.76 -19.99
N SER A 11 -3.21 -0.41 -19.51
CA SER A 11 -2.64 -1.00 -18.30
C SER A 11 -3.52 -0.76 -17.06
N ILE A 12 -4.04 0.46 -16.92
CA ILE A 12 -4.97 0.81 -15.83
C ILE A 12 -6.27 0.03 -15.96
N ALA A 13 -6.86 -0.05 -17.16
CA ALA A 13 -8.10 -0.76 -17.40
C ALA A 13 -7.96 -2.25 -17.05
N ILE A 14 -6.93 -2.92 -17.57
CA ILE A 14 -6.66 -4.34 -17.27
C ILE A 14 -6.42 -4.54 -15.78
N SER A 15 -5.56 -3.73 -15.17
CA SER A 15 -5.27 -3.83 -13.73
C SER A 15 -6.53 -3.63 -12.89
N SER A 16 -7.42 -2.74 -13.29
CA SER A 16 -8.69 -2.50 -12.64
C SER A 16 -9.62 -3.73 -12.72
N ILE A 17 -9.69 -4.37 -13.86
CA ILE A 17 -10.42 -5.64 -14.05
C ILE A 17 -9.81 -6.73 -13.15
N PHE A 18 -8.48 -6.85 -13.10
CA PHE A 18 -7.80 -7.81 -12.25
C PHE A 18 -8.10 -7.58 -10.75
N ILE A 19 -8.13 -6.35 -10.28
CA ILE A 19 -8.51 -6.02 -8.90
C ILE A 19 -9.91 -6.55 -8.57
N VAL A 20 -10.87 -6.32 -9.46
CA VAL A 20 -12.24 -6.80 -9.30
C VAL A 20 -12.30 -8.34 -9.28
N LEU A 21 -11.63 -8.99 -10.21
CA LEU A 21 -11.57 -10.44 -10.28
C LEU A 21 -10.94 -11.03 -9.01
N LEU A 22 -9.81 -10.52 -8.55
CA LEU A 22 -9.15 -10.96 -7.33
C LEU A 22 -10.05 -10.77 -6.11
N TYR A 23 -10.78 -9.65 -6.02
CA TYR A 23 -11.74 -9.41 -4.96
C TYR A 23 -12.82 -10.49 -4.87
N PHE A 24 -13.39 -10.92 -5.99
CA PHE A 24 -14.41 -11.97 -6.03
C PHE A 24 -13.82 -13.36 -5.75
N PHE A 25 -12.65 -13.66 -6.29
CA PHE A 25 -12.04 -14.98 -6.16
C PHE A 25 -11.28 -15.21 -4.85
N ARG A 26 -10.89 -14.14 -4.13
CA ARG A 26 -10.08 -14.25 -2.91
C ARG A 26 -10.68 -15.19 -1.87
N LYS A 27 -12.02 -15.16 -1.69
CA LYS A 27 -12.69 -16.01 -0.70
C LYS A 27 -12.50 -17.49 -0.97
N LYS A 28 -12.53 -17.87 -2.26
CA LYS A 28 -12.31 -19.25 -2.67
C LYS A 28 -10.85 -19.67 -2.52
N ILE A 29 -9.92 -18.81 -2.88
CA ILE A 29 -8.48 -19.10 -2.89
C ILE A 29 -7.90 -19.06 -1.47
N ALA A 30 -8.26 -18.06 -0.66
CA ALA A 30 -7.75 -17.92 0.71
C ALA A 30 -8.26 -19.05 1.65
N PHE A 31 -9.45 -19.58 1.39
CA PHE A 31 -10.02 -20.63 2.20
C PHE A 31 -9.41 -22.02 1.91
N CYS A 32 -8.77 -22.18 0.76
CA CYS A 32 -8.28 -23.50 0.33
C CYS A 32 -6.93 -23.92 0.91
N ASN A 33 -5.98 -22.98 1.20
CA ASN A 33 -4.66 -23.32 1.76
C ASN A 33 -3.87 -22.08 2.17
N HIS A 34 -2.93 -22.23 3.11
CA HIS A 34 -1.92 -21.22 3.47
C HIS A 34 -1.13 -20.71 2.23
N TYR A 35 -0.85 -21.55 1.25
CA TYR A 35 -0.27 -21.17 -0.04
C TYR A 35 -1.17 -20.25 -0.88
N GLY A 36 -2.49 -20.39 -0.79
CA GLY A 36 -3.43 -19.54 -1.51
C GLY A 36 -3.33 -18.06 -1.13
N LEU A 37 -3.03 -17.77 0.13
CA LEU A 37 -2.88 -16.38 0.60
C LEU A 37 -1.65 -15.70 0.00
N TYR A 38 -0.50 -16.39 -0.05
CA TYR A 38 0.71 -15.86 -0.69
C TYR A 38 0.53 -15.68 -2.20
N THR A 39 -0.23 -16.57 -2.84
CA THR A 39 -0.57 -16.44 -4.25
C THR A 39 -1.41 -15.18 -4.49
N ILE A 40 -2.42 -14.90 -3.65
CA ILE A 40 -3.22 -13.68 -3.75
C ILE A 40 -2.35 -12.44 -3.55
N LEU A 41 -1.50 -12.42 -2.54
CA LEU A 41 -0.58 -11.30 -2.31
C LEU A 41 0.38 -11.10 -3.49
N GLY A 42 0.88 -12.18 -4.09
CA GLY A 42 1.70 -12.15 -5.30
C GLY A 42 0.94 -11.56 -6.50
N LEU A 43 -0.32 -11.97 -6.71
CA LEU A 43 -1.17 -11.43 -7.77
C LEU A 43 -1.48 -9.95 -7.58
N TYR A 44 -1.72 -9.50 -6.33
CA TYR A 44 -1.85 -8.08 -6.04
C TYR A 44 -0.56 -7.31 -6.32
N ALA A 45 0.60 -7.89 -5.98
CA ALA A 45 1.90 -7.27 -6.28
C ALA A 45 2.12 -7.13 -7.81
N VAL A 46 1.80 -8.17 -8.59
CA VAL A 46 1.87 -8.12 -10.06
C VAL A 46 0.92 -7.06 -10.64
N THR A 47 -0.32 -7.00 -10.14
CA THR A 47 -1.30 -5.98 -10.54
C THR A 47 -0.79 -4.57 -10.23
N PHE A 48 -0.19 -4.39 -9.05
CA PHE A 48 0.42 -3.14 -8.62
C PHE A 48 1.57 -2.70 -9.55
N VAL A 49 2.49 -3.63 -9.85
CA VAL A 49 3.61 -3.36 -10.76
C VAL A 49 3.10 -3.06 -12.17
N ARG A 50 2.14 -3.83 -12.68
CA ARG A 50 1.58 -3.65 -14.02
C ARG A 50 0.91 -2.30 -14.21
N MET A 51 0.18 -1.81 -13.19
CA MET A 51 -0.47 -0.52 -13.24
C MET A 51 0.53 0.65 -13.13
N ALA A 52 1.61 0.48 -12.35
CA ALA A 52 2.66 1.49 -12.18
C ALA A 52 3.60 1.57 -13.39
N LEU A 53 3.84 0.45 -14.07
CA LEU A 53 4.79 0.32 -15.17
C LEU A 53 4.07 -0.21 -16.42
N PRO A 54 3.52 0.68 -17.26
CA PRO A 54 2.80 0.32 -18.48
C PRO A 54 3.77 -0.09 -19.60
N PHE A 55 4.42 -1.25 -19.45
CA PHE A 55 5.32 -1.77 -20.47
C PHE A 55 4.56 -2.41 -21.63
N GLU A 56 4.90 -2.00 -22.85
CA GLU A 56 4.53 -2.73 -24.07
C GLU A 56 5.61 -3.75 -24.38
N PHE A 57 5.20 -5.01 -24.54
CA PHE A 57 6.07 -6.06 -25.03
C PHE A 57 6.15 -5.97 -26.54
N GLY A 58 7.36 -6.14 -27.13
CA GLY A 58 7.59 -6.00 -28.57
C GLY A 58 6.87 -7.03 -29.46
N PHE A 59 6.16 -8.00 -28.86
CA PHE A 59 5.32 -8.97 -29.56
C PHE A 59 3.82 -8.59 -29.53
N THR A 60 3.44 -7.49 -28.89
CA THR A 60 2.08 -6.99 -28.95
C THR A 60 1.90 -6.14 -30.18
N ASN A 61 0.99 -6.54 -31.07
CA ASN A 61 0.59 -5.70 -32.20
C ASN A 61 -0.08 -4.45 -31.65
N THR A 62 0.46 -3.27 -32.00
CA THR A 62 -0.20 -2.01 -31.70
C THR A 62 -1.51 -1.97 -32.47
N ILE A 63 -2.64 -1.93 -31.76
CA ILE A 63 -3.92 -1.61 -32.36
C ILE A 63 -3.85 -0.12 -32.72
N SER A 64 -3.49 0.17 -33.97
CA SER A 64 -3.56 1.53 -34.51
C SER A 64 -5.03 1.81 -34.86
N ASP A 65 -5.76 2.28 -33.84
CA ASP A 65 -7.09 2.82 -34.10
C ASP A 65 -6.95 4.22 -34.69
N HIS A 66 -7.06 4.30 -36.03
CA HIS A 66 -6.94 5.55 -36.78
C HIS A 66 -8.15 6.47 -36.64
N SER A 67 -9.23 6.02 -36.00
CA SER A 67 -10.50 6.76 -36.02
C SER A 67 -10.74 7.59 -34.75
N PHE A 68 -10.50 7.05 -33.57
CA PHE A 68 -10.85 7.72 -32.31
C PHE A 68 -9.67 8.45 -31.63
N TYR A 69 -8.50 7.84 -31.72
CA TYR A 69 -7.30 8.35 -31.04
C TYR A 69 -6.81 9.70 -31.58
N PRO A 70 -6.72 9.94 -32.91
CA PRO A 70 -6.33 11.25 -33.44
C PRO A 70 -7.28 12.37 -33.02
N VAL A 71 -8.60 12.12 -33.06
CA VAL A 71 -9.63 13.12 -32.71
C VAL A 71 -9.50 13.56 -31.26
N VAL A 72 -9.27 12.64 -30.32
CA VAL A 72 -9.10 12.96 -28.90
C VAL A 72 -7.79 13.71 -28.65
N ILE A 73 -6.70 13.28 -29.30
CA ILE A 73 -5.40 13.94 -29.14
C ILE A 73 -5.41 15.34 -29.77
N ASP A 74 -5.97 15.51 -30.97
CA ASP A 74 -6.07 16.81 -31.63
C ASP A 74 -6.97 17.78 -30.83
N ALA A 75 -8.01 17.28 -30.19
CA ALA A 75 -8.86 18.10 -29.28
C ALA A 75 -8.11 18.52 -28.00
N LEU A 76 -7.16 17.72 -27.51
CA LEU A 76 -6.38 17.98 -26.30
C LEU A 76 -5.06 18.71 -26.55
N THR A 77 -4.58 18.74 -27.83
CA THR A 77 -3.36 19.42 -28.27
C THR A 77 -3.71 20.47 -29.31
N PRO A 78 -4.04 21.72 -28.93
CA PRO A 78 -4.28 22.77 -29.92
C PRO A 78 -3.03 23.08 -30.76
N ASP A 79 -3.28 23.46 -32.02
CA ASP A 79 -2.28 23.67 -33.08
C ASP A 79 -1.00 24.43 -32.67
N LYS A 80 0.13 23.93 -33.12
CA LYS A 80 1.51 24.38 -32.88
C LYS A 80 1.88 25.70 -33.61
N LYS A 81 1.17 26.78 -33.46
CA LYS A 81 1.45 27.99 -34.25
C LYS A 81 1.93 29.24 -33.51
N ASN A 82 2.24 29.20 -32.21
CA ASN A 82 2.76 30.38 -31.52
C ASN A 82 4.07 30.08 -30.79
N PHE A 83 5.18 30.53 -31.38
CA PHE A 83 6.59 30.34 -30.95
C PHE A 83 6.96 31.04 -29.64
N PHE A 84 6.11 31.83 -29.00
CA PHE A 84 6.43 32.67 -27.84
C PHE A 84 5.67 32.34 -26.54
N VAL A 85 4.78 31.35 -26.54
CA VAL A 85 4.09 30.93 -25.30
C VAL A 85 4.46 29.47 -25.09
N PRO A 86 4.94 29.04 -23.89
CA PRO A 86 5.11 27.62 -23.61
C PRO A 86 3.78 26.92 -23.90
N GLU A 87 3.81 25.94 -24.80
CA GLU A 87 2.63 25.26 -25.34
C GLU A 87 1.75 24.77 -24.20
N PHE A 88 0.75 25.58 -23.84
CA PHE A 88 -0.27 25.20 -22.86
C PHE A 88 -1.18 24.20 -23.55
N THR A 89 -0.92 22.93 -23.33
CA THR A 89 -1.82 21.87 -23.75
C THR A 89 -2.73 21.47 -22.59
N TRP A 90 -3.98 21.18 -22.86
CA TRP A 90 -4.91 20.64 -21.86
C TRP A 90 -4.36 19.39 -21.18
N LEU A 91 -3.57 18.57 -21.88
CA LEU A 91 -2.87 17.43 -21.32
C LEU A 91 -1.89 17.85 -20.23
N ASN A 92 -1.07 18.89 -20.46
CA ASN A 92 -0.13 19.41 -19.46
C ASN A 92 -0.86 19.91 -18.21
N LEU A 93 -2.01 20.57 -18.38
CA LEU A 93 -2.83 20.99 -17.25
C LEU A 93 -3.36 19.78 -16.45
N ILE A 94 -3.91 18.80 -17.13
CA ILE A 94 -4.42 17.55 -16.49
C ILE A 94 -3.31 16.86 -15.72
N PHE A 95 -2.12 16.68 -16.32
CA PHE A 95 -0.98 16.06 -15.64
C PHE A 95 -0.49 16.88 -14.45
N THR A 96 -0.46 18.21 -14.59
CA THR A 96 -0.06 19.09 -13.48
C THR A 96 -1.02 18.97 -12.30
N ILE A 97 -2.34 18.99 -12.57
CA ILE A 97 -3.36 18.78 -11.54
C ILE A 97 -3.23 17.39 -10.91
N TRP A 98 -3.06 16.36 -11.73
CA TRP A 98 -2.88 15.00 -11.24
C TRP A 98 -1.67 14.86 -10.30
N ILE A 99 -0.52 15.39 -10.69
CA ILE A 99 0.70 15.39 -9.87
C ILE A 99 0.48 16.19 -8.58
N ALA A 100 -0.07 17.41 -8.69
CA ALA A 100 -0.30 18.27 -7.54
C ALA A 100 -1.21 17.60 -6.49
N VAL A 101 -2.34 17.04 -6.92
CA VAL A 101 -3.26 16.32 -6.03
C VAL A 101 -2.60 15.08 -5.45
N SER A 102 -1.84 14.31 -6.25
CA SER A 102 -1.12 13.12 -5.78
C SER A 102 -0.11 13.48 -4.68
N VAL A 103 0.68 14.52 -4.87
CA VAL A 103 1.66 15.01 -3.89
C VAL A 103 0.96 15.46 -2.60
N ILE A 104 -0.13 16.22 -2.70
CA ILE A 104 -0.92 16.67 -1.54
C ILE A 104 -1.44 15.45 -0.75
N LEU A 105 -1.99 14.45 -1.42
CA LEU A 105 -2.54 13.26 -0.77
C LEU A 105 -1.45 12.42 -0.09
N ILE A 106 -0.29 12.26 -0.72
CA ILE A 106 0.86 11.55 -0.15
C ILE A 106 1.38 12.30 1.09
N ILE A 107 1.58 13.61 0.99
CA ILE A 107 2.02 14.43 2.14
C ILE A 107 1.00 14.33 3.28
N ARG A 108 -0.30 14.40 2.97
CA ARG A 108 -1.37 14.25 3.97
C ARG A 108 -1.33 12.87 4.65
N ALA A 109 -1.08 11.79 3.90
CA ALA A 109 -0.94 10.44 4.46
C ALA A 109 0.25 10.34 5.41
N ILE A 110 1.41 10.84 4.99
CA ILE A 110 2.64 10.89 5.82
C ILE A 110 2.40 11.73 7.09
N TYR A 111 1.78 12.91 6.94
CA TYR A 111 1.46 13.77 8.07
C TYR A 111 0.53 13.09 9.08
N LYS A 112 -0.54 12.42 8.60
CA LYS A 112 -1.46 11.65 9.44
C LYS A 112 -0.74 10.56 10.22
N TYR A 113 0.15 9.82 9.57
CA TYR A 113 0.96 8.78 10.18
C TYR A 113 1.85 9.35 11.29
N HIS A 114 2.60 10.43 11.01
CA HIS A 114 3.45 11.08 12.00
C HIS A 114 2.64 11.67 13.17
N LYS A 115 1.49 12.28 12.87
CA LYS A 115 0.59 12.81 13.92
C LYS A 115 0.07 11.70 14.82
N ALA A 116 -0.36 10.56 14.26
CA ALA A 116 -0.80 9.41 15.04
C ALA A 116 0.31 8.89 15.96
N ILE A 117 1.52 8.69 15.44
CA ILE A 117 2.66 8.27 16.26
C ILE A 117 2.99 9.31 17.36
N LYS A 118 2.92 10.61 17.04
CA LYS A 118 3.17 11.66 18.05
C LYS A 118 2.15 11.63 19.19
N ILE A 119 0.88 11.36 18.88
CA ILE A 119 -0.18 11.20 19.88
C ILE A 119 0.10 9.95 20.72
N LEU A 120 0.36 8.81 20.10
CA LEU A 120 0.67 7.57 20.79
C LEU A 120 1.88 7.71 21.73
N LYS A 121 2.93 8.39 21.30
CA LYS A 121 4.14 8.62 22.12
C LYS A 121 3.90 9.46 23.37
N LYS A 122 2.85 10.27 23.43
CA LYS A 122 2.54 11.09 24.62
C LYS A 122 1.97 10.30 25.80
N THR A 123 1.34 9.17 25.50
CA THR A 123 0.65 8.32 26.48
C THR A 123 1.40 7.01 26.76
N VAL A 124 2.68 6.98 26.40
CA VAL A 124 3.52 5.79 26.55
C VAL A 124 4.03 5.69 27.97
N ILE A 125 3.85 4.50 28.53
CA ILE A 125 4.40 4.06 29.80
C ILE A 125 5.52 3.04 29.50
N GLU A 126 6.61 3.10 30.24
CA GLU A 126 7.66 2.09 30.09
C GLU A 126 7.22 0.77 30.69
N PRO A 127 7.40 -0.34 29.97
CA PRO A 127 7.00 -1.65 30.44
C PRO A 127 7.95 -2.13 31.55
N LYS A 128 7.50 -3.07 32.36
CA LYS A 128 8.38 -3.80 33.30
C LYS A 128 9.45 -4.54 32.48
N PRO A 129 10.70 -4.63 32.98
CA PRO A 129 11.80 -5.34 32.29
C PRO A 129 11.46 -6.78 31.91
N GLU A 130 10.67 -7.46 32.73
CA GLU A 130 10.21 -8.82 32.50
C GLU A 130 9.40 -8.97 31.21
N LEU A 131 8.48 -8.02 30.94
CA LEU A 131 7.65 -8.03 29.75
C LEU A 131 8.47 -7.75 28.47
N GLN A 132 9.50 -6.88 28.57
CA GLN A 132 10.42 -6.67 27.45
C GLN A 132 11.23 -7.94 27.18
N ALA A 133 11.72 -8.62 28.21
CA ALA A 133 12.45 -9.87 28.04
C ALA A 133 11.56 -10.97 27.41
N GLN A 134 10.29 -11.04 27.78
CA GLN A 134 9.29 -11.93 27.16
C GLN A 134 9.11 -11.62 25.67
N LEU A 135 8.93 -10.34 25.30
CA LEU A 135 8.82 -9.94 23.90
C LEU A 135 10.10 -10.28 23.11
N ASP A 136 11.28 -10.08 23.70
CA ASP A 136 12.55 -10.40 23.07
C ASP A 136 12.69 -11.89 22.80
N ALA A 137 12.21 -12.74 23.70
CA ALA A 137 12.17 -14.20 23.52
C ALA A 137 11.26 -14.59 22.35
N VAL A 138 10.04 -14.00 22.26
CA VAL A 138 9.11 -14.21 21.14
C VAL A 138 9.68 -13.71 19.83
N ALA A 139 10.27 -12.52 19.81
CA ALA A 139 10.91 -11.95 18.62
C ALA A 139 12.04 -12.85 18.09
N LYS A 140 12.83 -13.43 18.99
CA LYS A 140 13.88 -14.41 18.63
C LYS A 140 13.30 -15.70 18.04
N GLN A 141 12.21 -16.22 18.61
CA GLN A 141 11.49 -17.39 18.07
C GLN A 141 10.95 -17.10 16.66
N CYS A 142 10.43 -15.90 16.44
CA CYS A 142 9.97 -15.43 15.13
C CYS A 142 11.12 -15.14 14.14
N LYS A 143 12.39 -15.26 14.56
CA LYS A 143 13.60 -14.98 13.75
C LYS A 143 13.68 -13.52 13.29
N ILE A 144 13.22 -12.56 14.11
CA ILE A 144 13.34 -11.13 13.85
C ILE A 144 14.76 -10.70 14.23
N LYS A 145 15.47 -10.06 13.27
CA LYS A 145 16.86 -9.61 13.49
C LYS A 145 16.96 -8.23 14.14
N SER A 146 15.92 -7.42 14.02
CA SER A 146 15.88 -6.08 14.60
C SER A 146 15.42 -6.12 16.06
N MET A 147 15.98 -5.24 16.89
CA MET A 147 15.47 -5.05 18.24
C MET A 147 14.03 -4.52 18.18
N VAL A 148 13.10 -5.19 18.87
CA VAL A 148 11.70 -4.79 18.98
C VAL A 148 11.48 -4.17 20.36
N LYS A 149 11.01 -2.92 20.42
CA LYS A 149 10.72 -2.26 21.69
C LYS A 149 9.27 -2.48 22.09
N LEU A 150 9.07 -2.86 23.35
CA LEU A 150 7.76 -2.87 23.98
C LEU A 150 7.42 -1.49 24.55
N ARG A 151 6.19 -1.08 24.42
CA ARG A 151 5.63 0.11 25.08
C ARG A 151 4.20 -0.21 25.52
N ILE A 152 3.72 0.48 26.53
CA ILE A 152 2.35 0.35 27.06
C ILE A 152 1.66 1.69 26.92
N SER A 153 0.36 1.72 26.65
CA SER A 153 -0.42 2.94 26.56
C SER A 153 -1.87 2.73 26.97
N ASP A 154 -2.42 3.71 27.68
CA ASP A 154 -3.84 3.75 28.05
C ASP A 154 -4.74 4.23 26.91
N SER A 155 -4.14 4.78 25.85
CA SER A 155 -4.89 5.40 24.75
C SER A 155 -5.32 4.44 23.65
N ILE A 156 -4.95 3.15 23.75
CA ILE A 156 -5.32 2.12 22.76
C ILE A 156 -6.08 0.97 23.42
N SER A 157 -7.05 0.45 22.70
CA SER A 157 -7.82 -0.72 23.12
C SER A 157 -7.27 -2.04 22.60
N SER A 158 -6.48 -2.00 21.52
CA SER A 158 -5.85 -3.18 20.91
C SER A 158 -4.37 -2.92 20.68
N PRO A 159 -3.51 -3.94 20.76
CA PRO A 159 -2.09 -3.83 20.42
C PRO A 159 -1.87 -3.27 19.02
N VAL A 160 -0.79 -2.51 18.84
CA VAL A 160 -0.44 -1.88 17.56
C VAL A 160 1.07 -1.87 17.37
N THR A 161 1.52 -2.28 16.20
CA THR A 161 2.90 -2.17 15.80
C THR A 161 3.14 -0.94 14.92
N TYR A 162 4.19 -0.17 15.21
CA TYR A 162 4.63 0.97 14.40
C TYR A 162 6.16 1.06 14.32
N GLY A 163 6.66 1.88 13.39
CA GLY A 163 8.09 2.10 13.17
C GLY A 163 8.66 1.24 12.04
N PHE A 164 9.22 1.89 11.01
CA PHE A 164 9.73 1.24 9.81
C PHE A 164 11.07 0.53 9.99
N ILE A 165 12.00 1.14 10.76
CA ILE A 165 13.38 0.66 10.93
C ILE A 165 13.55 0.08 12.34
N LYS A 166 13.01 0.77 13.34
CA LYS A 166 13.04 0.36 14.75
C LYS A 166 11.60 0.06 15.16
N PRO A 167 11.15 -1.18 15.02
CA PRO A 167 9.77 -1.55 15.31
C PRO A 167 9.48 -1.41 16.80
N VAL A 168 8.31 -0.88 17.10
CA VAL A 168 7.78 -0.73 18.46
C VAL A 168 6.43 -1.40 18.49
N VAL A 169 6.25 -2.33 19.41
CA VAL A 169 4.96 -2.93 19.72
C VAL A 169 4.38 -2.19 20.92
N LEU A 170 3.20 -1.65 20.74
CA LEU A 170 2.46 -0.91 21.76
C LEU A 170 1.31 -1.78 22.25
N PHE A 171 1.31 -2.11 23.54
CA PHE A 171 0.24 -2.85 24.22
C PHE A 171 -0.70 -1.89 24.95
N SER A 172 -1.96 -2.28 25.07
CA SER A 172 -2.89 -1.60 25.99
C SER A 172 -2.49 -1.86 27.44
N ASN A 173 -2.80 -0.91 28.34
CA ASN A 173 -2.53 -1.05 29.78
C ASN A 173 -3.57 -1.95 30.46
N GLN A 174 -3.62 -3.19 30.00
CA GLN A 174 -4.46 -4.26 30.56
C GLN A 174 -3.56 -5.33 31.16
N THR A 175 -4.10 -6.09 32.11
CA THR A 175 -3.42 -7.27 32.63
C THR A 175 -3.63 -8.44 31.68
N PHE A 176 -2.56 -8.95 31.11
CA PHE A 176 -2.57 -10.14 30.26
C PHE A 176 -1.96 -11.31 31.05
N THR A 177 -2.49 -12.49 30.85
CA THR A 177 -1.82 -13.73 31.24
C THR A 177 -0.58 -13.92 30.36
N ASN A 178 0.36 -14.75 30.81
CA ASN A 178 1.56 -15.03 30.01
C ASN A 178 1.22 -15.65 28.64
N GLU A 179 0.19 -16.45 28.58
CA GLU A 179 -0.26 -17.08 27.33
C GLU A 179 -0.86 -16.05 26.37
N GLU A 180 -1.74 -15.17 26.85
CA GLU A 180 -2.33 -14.09 26.05
C GLU A 180 -1.25 -13.14 25.54
N PHE A 181 -0.30 -12.75 26.39
CA PHE A 181 0.82 -11.89 26.00
C PHE A 181 1.64 -12.54 24.88
N ASN A 182 2.01 -13.81 25.02
CA ASN A 182 2.79 -14.52 24.02
C ASN A 182 2.03 -14.66 22.71
N PHE A 183 0.73 -14.92 22.75
CA PHE A 183 -0.10 -15.01 21.55
C PHE A 183 -0.14 -13.67 20.79
N ILE A 184 -0.42 -12.57 21.49
CA ILE A 184 -0.48 -11.23 20.93
C ILE A 184 0.90 -10.82 20.43
N ALA A 185 1.96 -11.03 21.23
CA ALA A 185 3.32 -10.71 20.83
C ALA A 185 3.75 -11.46 19.57
N THR A 186 3.36 -12.74 19.43
CA THR A 186 3.63 -13.54 18.23
C THR A 186 2.92 -12.98 17.01
N HIS A 187 1.65 -12.57 17.15
CA HIS A 187 0.89 -11.93 16.09
C HIS A 187 1.55 -10.62 15.62
N GLU A 188 1.91 -9.72 16.54
CA GLU A 188 2.58 -8.46 16.21
C GLU A 188 3.98 -8.69 15.60
N CYS A 189 4.71 -9.68 16.11
CA CYS A 189 6.00 -10.09 15.55
C CYS A 189 5.85 -10.65 14.13
N CYS A 190 4.75 -11.29 13.79
CA CYS A 190 4.46 -11.73 12.41
C CYS A 190 4.38 -10.53 11.46
N HIS A 191 3.68 -9.46 11.83
CA HIS A 191 3.61 -8.22 11.05
C HIS A 191 4.99 -7.58 10.84
N ILE A 192 5.83 -7.56 11.89
CA ILE A 192 7.20 -7.02 11.81
C ILE A 192 8.06 -7.85 10.86
N LYS A 193 8.05 -9.18 11.02
CA LYS A 193 8.81 -10.11 10.19
C LYS A 193 8.47 -9.98 8.71
N ASN A 194 7.19 -9.86 8.42
CA ASN A 194 6.66 -9.75 7.06
C ASN A 194 6.72 -8.32 6.48
N LYS A 195 7.21 -7.35 7.27
CA LYS A 195 7.34 -5.94 6.87
C LYS A 195 6.01 -5.31 6.43
N ASP A 196 4.91 -5.67 7.08
CA ASP A 196 3.56 -5.23 6.69
C ASP A 196 3.38 -3.72 6.72
N ILE A 197 4.08 -3.03 7.60
CA ILE A 197 4.06 -1.57 7.66
C ILE A 197 4.59 -0.92 6.37
N TRP A 198 5.58 -1.55 5.70
CA TRP A 198 6.09 -1.10 4.42
C TRP A 198 5.08 -1.33 3.30
N ILE A 199 4.40 -2.49 3.32
CA ILE A 199 3.35 -2.80 2.35
C ILE A 199 2.19 -1.82 2.50
N LYS A 200 1.76 -1.54 3.74
CA LYS A 200 0.72 -0.54 4.05
C LYS A 200 1.13 0.87 3.56
N LEU A 201 2.39 1.29 3.77
CA LEU A 201 2.89 2.58 3.29
C LEU A 201 2.91 2.65 1.76
N LEU A 202 3.44 1.63 1.08
CA LEU A 202 3.47 1.58 -0.38
C LEU A 202 2.05 1.64 -0.96
N THR A 203 1.10 0.97 -0.32
CA THR A 203 -0.31 1.00 -0.72
C THR A 203 -0.92 2.40 -0.55
N GLU A 204 -0.56 3.13 0.52
CA GLU A 204 -1.01 4.52 0.70
C GLU A 204 -0.46 5.45 -0.40
N ILE A 205 0.82 5.32 -0.73
CA ILE A 205 1.46 6.09 -1.81
C ILE A 205 0.76 5.78 -3.14
N TYR A 206 0.49 4.51 -3.39
CA TYR A 206 -0.20 4.05 -4.59
C TYR A 206 -1.62 4.61 -4.69
N CYS A 207 -2.40 4.60 -3.60
CA CYS A 207 -3.69 5.26 -3.53
C CYS A 207 -3.61 6.77 -3.76
N GLY A 208 -2.51 7.40 -3.32
CA GLY A 208 -2.25 8.81 -3.59
C GLY A 208 -1.96 9.11 -5.07
N ILE A 209 -1.27 8.22 -5.78
CA ILE A 209 -0.97 8.37 -7.22
C ILE A 209 -2.22 8.12 -8.07
N PHE A 210 -2.95 7.05 -7.79
CA PHE A 210 -4.14 6.64 -8.53
C PHE A 210 -5.45 7.05 -7.82
N TRP A 211 -5.45 8.22 -7.17
CA TRP A 211 -6.53 8.71 -6.33
C TRP A 211 -7.89 8.77 -7.02
N TRP A 212 -7.90 8.94 -8.32
CA TRP A 212 -9.10 9.02 -9.16
C TRP A 212 -9.71 7.63 -9.49
N ASN A 213 -8.97 6.52 -9.27
CA ASN A 213 -9.46 5.17 -9.51
C ASN A 213 -10.04 4.56 -8.22
N PRO A 214 -11.36 4.37 -8.11
CA PRO A 214 -11.98 3.83 -6.89
C PRO A 214 -11.55 2.39 -6.57
N LEU A 215 -11.14 1.61 -7.57
CA LEU A 215 -10.75 0.21 -7.38
C LEU A 215 -9.43 0.06 -6.62
N VAL A 216 -8.60 1.09 -6.61
CA VAL A 216 -7.36 1.10 -5.81
C VAL A 216 -7.67 1.10 -4.31
N TYR A 217 -8.75 1.73 -3.88
CA TYR A 217 -9.19 1.69 -2.49
C TYR A 217 -9.78 0.33 -2.11
N LEU A 218 -10.41 -0.36 -3.07
CA LEU A 218 -10.83 -1.74 -2.89
C LEU A 218 -9.62 -2.65 -2.70
N LEU A 219 -8.60 -2.52 -3.55
CA LEU A 219 -7.32 -3.21 -3.43
C LEU A 219 -6.67 -2.96 -2.06
N LYS A 220 -6.62 -1.71 -1.59
CA LYS A 220 -6.08 -1.36 -0.28
C LYS A 220 -6.80 -2.07 0.86
N LYS A 221 -8.14 -2.06 0.84
CA LYS A 221 -8.96 -2.74 1.86
C LYS A 221 -8.71 -4.24 1.86
N ASP A 222 -8.62 -4.82 0.68
CA ASP A 222 -8.44 -6.24 0.49
C ASP A 222 -7.04 -6.71 0.89
N LEU A 223 -6.03 -5.95 0.49
CA LEU A 223 -4.65 -6.21 0.87
C LEU A 223 -4.48 -6.14 2.40
N SER A 224 -5.06 -5.13 3.06
CA SER A 224 -5.05 -5.03 4.53
C SER A 224 -5.67 -6.26 5.18
N PHE A 225 -6.81 -6.72 4.67
CA PHE A 225 -7.44 -7.94 5.16
C PHE A 225 -6.56 -9.19 4.97
N CYS A 226 -5.90 -9.32 3.80
CA CYS A 226 -4.99 -10.44 3.55
C CYS A 226 -3.75 -10.42 4.45
N LEU A 227 -3.25 -9.23 4.82
CA LEU A 227 -2.14 -9.10 5.76
C LEU A 227 -2.52 -9.58 7.16
N GLU A 228 -3.74 -9.27 7.62
CA GLU A 228 -4.26 -9.76 8.91
C GLU A 228 -4.48 -11.28 8.92
N LEU A 229 -4.98 -11.85 7.83
CA LEU A 229 -5.16 -13.31 7.72
C LEU A 229 -3.85 -14.10 7.71
N ARG A 230 -2.73 -13.45 7.39
CA ARG A 230 -1.42 -14.10 7.32
C ARG A 230 -0.78 -14.31 8.70
N CYS A 231 -1.13 -13.51 9.66
CA CYS A 231 -0.64 -13.57 11.03
C CYS A 231 -1.61 -14.25 11.97
#